data_b9c06db6dea036891bd90eb9e84d4f14
#
_entry.id   b9c06db6dea036891bd90eb9e84d4f14
#
_cell.length_a   1.000
_cell.length_b   1.000
_cell.length_c   1.000
_cell.angle_alpha   90.00
_cell.angle_beta   90.00
_cell.angle_gamma   90.00
#
_symmetry.space_group_name_H-M   'P 1'
#
loop_
_entity.id
_entity.type
_entity.pdbx_description
1 polymer ?
#
loop_
_entity_poly.entity_id
_entity_poly.type
_entity_poly.pdbx_seq_one_letter_code
_entity_poly.pdbx_strand_id
1 'polypeptide(L)'
;MRELLGKRMIAITGAAAGADGVFLKTCVELRIPAIVILPFPEERFARDFEDAEEWAMTRRLCGVALAKYVAPGCHGAPEAYQVVSRLLLEWADAFLFVWNGRPPEGAGGTGETVDEARDLGIPSRIIDAAGFAASWQTPPEPGRKARHGFPSRAELLDFLDARFPARLDGPIDPAHG
;
A
#
# COMPACT_ATOMS: atom_id res chain seq x y z
N MET A 1 4.56 8.06 15.79
CA MET A 1 5.10 6.87 15.08
C MET A 1 5.66 5.81 16.03
N ARG A 2 6.44 6.14 17.06
CA ARG A 2 6.93 5.15 18.06
C ARG A 2 5.83 4.42 18.86
N GLU A 3 4.68 5.04 19.13
CA GLU A 3 3.57 4.39 19.84
C GLU A 3 2.83 3.33 19.02
N LEU A 4 2.88 3.41 17.69
CA LEU A 4 2.34 2.38 16.79
C LEU A 4 3.32 1.22 16.59
N LEU A 5 4.62 1.43 16.83
CA LEU A 5 5.68 0.42 16.63
C LEU A 5 5.69 -0.72 17.67
N GLY A 6 4.94 -0.61 18.76
CA GLY A 6 4.75 -1.69 19.73
C GLY A 6 3.73 -2.76 19.31
N LYS A 7 2.95 -2.51 18.26
CA LYS A 7 2.00 -3.47 17.68
C LYS A 7 2.61 -4.05 16.41
N ARG A 8 2.36 -5.32 16.15
CA ARG A 8 2.73 -5.99 14.91
C ARG A 8 2.07 -5.26 13.74
N MET A 9 2.81 -4.36 13.09
CA MET A 9 2.35 -3.58 11.96
C MET A 9 2.80 -4.25 10.68
N ILE A 10 1.90 -4.35 9.72
CA ILE A 10 2.20 -4.76 8.34
C ILE A 10 1.79 -3.60 7.44
N ALA A 11 2.71 -3.16 6.61
CA ALA A 11 2.44 -2.15 5.59
C ALA A 11 1.77 -2.81 4.37
N ILE A 12 0.93 -2.03 3.67
CA ILE A 12 0.35 -2.45 2.40
C ILE A 12 0.39 -1.26 1.43
N THR A 13 0.77 -1.51 0.18
CA THR A 13 0.95 -0.46 -0.83
C THR A 13 0.75 -0.98 -2.24
N GLY A 14 0.36 -0.09 -3.17
CA GLY A 14 0.31 -0.34 -4.62
C GLY A 14 1.67 -0.23 -5.32
N ALA A 15 2.69 0.27 -4.62
CA ALA A 15 4.03 0.51 -5.14
C ALA A 15 4.07 1.40 -6.41
N ALA A 16 3.12 2.31 -6.59
CA ALA A 16 3.12 3.26 -7.67
C ALA A 16 4.33 4.20 -7.62
N ALA A 17 4.67 4.83 -8.75
CA ALA A 17 5.73 5.82 -8.81
C ALA A 17 5.51 6.96 -7.80
N GLY A 18 6.57 7.49 -7.22
CA GLY A 18 6.53 8.60 -6.28
C GLY A 18 6.37 8.17 -4.82
N ALA A 19 5.27 8.59 -4.16
CA ALA A 19 5.08 8.44 -2.72
C ALA A 19 5.11 6.99 -2.23
N ASP A 20 4.55 6.07 -2.98
CA ASP A 20 4.54 4.63 -2.63
C ASP A 20 5.95 4.04 -2.61
N GLY A 21 6.82 4.44 -3.54
CA GLY A 21 8.22 4.03 -3.57
C GLY A 21 8.97 4.50 -2.32
N VAL A 22 8.77 5.76 -1.92
CA VAL A 22 9.34 6.34 -0.68
C VAL A 22 8.81 5.60 0.55
N PHE A 23 7.51 5.32 0.59
CA PHE A 23 6.88 4.58 1.68
C PHE A 23 7.47 3.17 1.81
N LEU A 24 7.56 2.44 0.70
CA LEU A 24 8.09 1.08 0.68
C LEU A 24 9.57 1.03 1.10
N LYS A 25 10.39 1.99 0.62
CA LYS A 25 11.78 2.15 1.05
C LYS A 25 11.86 2.38 2.56
N THR A 26 11.03 3.27 3.09
CA THR A 26 10.97 3.55 4.53
C THR A 26 10.56 2.31 5.34
N CYS A 27 9.62 1.51 4.83
CA CYS A 27 9.25 0.24 5.45
C CYS A 27 10.44 -0.73 5.55
N VAL A 28 11.22 -0.85 4.47
CA VAL A 28 12.43 -1.69 4.47
C VAL A 28 13.46 -1.18 5.49
N GLU A 29 13.76 0.11 5.50
CA GLU A 29 14.70 0.73 6.43
C GLU A 29 14.27 0.55 7.90
N LEU A 30 12.97 0.62 8.18
CA LEU A 30 12.40 0.43 9.52
C LEU A 30 12.10 -1.04 9.85
N ARG A 31 12.40 -1.97 8.96
CA ARG A 31 12.09 -3.41 9.08
C ARG A 31 10.60 -3.68 9.32
N ILE A 32 9.74 -2.90 8.68
CA ILE A 32 8.29 -3.10 8.69
C ILE A 32 7.96 -4.05 7.54
N PRO A 33 7.38 -5.23 7.80
CA PRO A 33 6.96 -6.12 6.74
C PRO A 33 5.95 -5.42 5.82
N ALA A 34 6.13 -5.51 4.51
CA ALA A 34 5.25 -4.89 3.53
C ALA A 34 4.60 -5.94 2.62
N ILE A 35 3.33 -5.75 2.29
CA ILE A 35 2.61 -6.46 1.25
C ILE A 35 2.45 -5.49 0.08
N VAL A 36 2.75 -5.95 -1.12
CA VAL A 36 2.63 -5.16 -2.34
C VAL A 36 1.52 -5.72 -3.22
N ILE A 37 0.61 -4.85 -3.68
CA ILE A 37 -0.45 -5.20 -4.61
C ILE A 37 -0.25 -4.39 -5.88
N LEU A 38 0.29 -5.03 -6.91
CA LEU A 38 0.52 -4.41 -8.21
C LEU A 38 -0.77 -4.35 -9.03
N PRO A 39 -1.01 -3.26 -9.78
CA PRO A 39 -2.13 -3.19 -10.71
C PRO A 39 -1.98 -4.15 -11.90
N PHE A 40 -0.72 -4.47 -12.26
CA PHE A 40 -0.36 -5.32 -13.40
C PHE A 40 0.84 -6.21 -13.06
N PRO A 41 1.10 -7.26 -13.85
CA PRO A 41 2.41 -7.92 -13.86
C PRO A 41 3.55 -6.93 -14.07
N GLU A 42 4.73 -7.22 -13.51
CA GLU A 42 5.87 -6.30 -13.46
C GLU A 42 6.26 -5.72 -14.83
N GLU A 43 6.24 -6.54 -15.90
CA GLU A 43 6.61 -6.10 -17.25
C GLU A 43 5.66 -5.04 -17.81
N ARG A 44 4.38 -5.10 -17.44
CA ARG A 44 3.40 -4.08 -17.80
C ARG A 44 3.51 -2.86 -16.89
N PHE A 45 3.65 -3.08 -15.58
CA PHE A 45 3.71 -2.02 -14.58
C PHE A 45 4.95 -1.13 -14.75
N ALA A 46 6.08 -1.70 -15.20
CA ALA A 46 7.30 -0.96 -15.53
C ALA A 46 7.07 0.22 -16.51
N ARG A 47 6.07 0.12 -17.37
CA ARG A 47 5.76 1.15 -18.39
C ARG A 47 5.10 2.40 -17.82
N ASP A 48 4.63 2.33 -16.59
CA ASP A 48 3.96 3.44 -15.91
C ASP A 48 4.97 4.30 -15.11
N PHE A 49 6.27 3.94 -15.16
CA PHE A 49 7.38 4.71 -14.60
C PHE A 49 8.09 5.48 -15.71
N GLU A 50 8.22 6.79 -15.52
CA GLU A 50 8.97 7.66 -16.43
C GLU A 50 10.49 7.47 -16.27
N ASP A 51 10.94 7.18 -15.04
CA ASP A 51 12.33 6.98 -14.70
C ASP A 51 12.65 5.48 -14.51
N ALA A 52 13.56 4.98 -15.33
CA ALA A 52 14.02 3.59 -15.28
C ALA A 52 14.76 3.26 -13.96
N GLU A 53 15.42 4.24 -13.33
CA GLU A 53 16.10 4.05 -12.04
C GLU A 53 15.09 3.94 -10.91
N GLU A 54 14.02 4.74 -10.96
CA GLU A 54 12.90 4.64 -10.02
C GLU A 54 12.24 3.26 -10.12
N TRP A 55 11.96 2.78 -11.35
CA TRP A 55 11.44 1.43 -11.53
C TRP A 55 12.40 0.36 -11.00
N ALA A 56 13.70 0.45 -11.32
CA ALA A 56 14.68 -0.52 -10.85
C ALA A 56 14.77 -0.55 -9.31
N MET A 57 14.63 0.60 -8.66
CA MET A 57 14.56 0.67 -7.20
C MET A 57 13.27 0.05 -6.67
N THR A 58 12.12 0.44 -7.21
CA THR A 58 10.80 -0.08 -6.80
C THR A 58 10.75 -1.59 -6.94
N ARG A 59 11.24 -2.13 -8.05
CA ARG A 59 11.31 -3.57 -8.29
C ARG A 59 12.16 -4.30 -7.23
N ARG A 60 13.32 -3.74 -6.85
CA ARG A 60 14.16 -4.32 -5.77
C ARG A 60 13.42 -4.30 -4.43
N LEU A 61 12.75 -3.19 -4.12
CA LEU A 61 11.97 -3.08 -2.87
C LEU A 61 10.79 -4.06 -2.85
N CYS A 62 10.10 -4.24 -3.97
CA CYS A 62 9.06 -5.26 -4.11
C CYS A 62 9.62 -6.68 -3.92
N GLY A 63 10.85 -6.95 -4.35
CA GLY A 63 11.51 -8.23 -4.19
C GLY A 63 11.83 -8.61 -2.75
N VAL A 64 11.88 -7.64 -1.82
CA VAL A 64 12.08 -7.88 -0.37
C VAL A 64 10.79 -7.73 0.43
N ALA A 65 9.66 -7.52 -0.24
CA ALA A 65 8.36 -7.47 0.41
C ALA A 65 7.95 -8.83 0.98
N LEU A 66 7.16 -8.83 2.05
CA LEU A 66 6.61 -10.03 2.67
C LEU A 66 5.81 -10.89 1.70
N ALA A 67 5.04 -10.24 0.84
CA ALA A 67 4.28 -10.86 -0.23
C ALA A 67 4.03 -9.83 -1.33
N LYS A 68 3.91 -10.31 -2.57
CA LYS A 68 3.60 -9.51 -3.74
C LYS A 68 2.50 -10.18 -4.54
N TYR A 69 1.46 -9.43 -4.86
CA TYR A 69 0.30 -9.89 -5.60
C TYR A 69 0.02 -8.97 -6.79
N VAL A 70 -0.68 -9.49 -7.79
CA VAL A 70 -1.26 -8.70 -8.87
C VAL A 70 -2.77 -8.63 -8.67
N ALA A 71 -3.35 -7.45 -8.78
CA ALA A 71 -4.78 -7.24 -8.68
C ALA A 71 -5.53 -8.06 -9.75
N PRO A 72 -6.62 -8.76 -9.39
CA PRO A 72 -7.32 -9.64 -10.31
C PRO A 72 -8.16 -8.88 -11.34
N GLY A 73 -8.31 -9.45 -12.54
CA GLY A 73 -9.37 -9.13 -13.49
C GLY A 73 -9.26 -7.79 -14.24
N CYS A 74 -8.11 -7.11 -14.19
CA CYS A 74 -7.97 -5.77 -14.78
C CYS A 74 -7.28 -5.82 -16.14
N HIS A 75 -7.93 -5.25 -17.17
CA HIS A 75 -7.41 -5.17 -18.53
C HIS A 75 -6.98 -3.76 -18.94
N GLY A 76 -7.52 -2.71 -18.30
CA GLY A 76 -7.22 -1.29 -18.54
C GLY A 76 -6.54 -0.61 -17.35
N ALA A 77 -5.75 0.46 -17.63
CA ALA A 77 -5.00 1.14 -16.58
C ALA A 77 -5.88 1.79 -15.50
N PRO A 78 -6.92 2.58 -15.82
CA PRO A 78 -7.73 3.21 -14.78
C PRO A 78 -8.39 2.20 -13.85
N GLU A 79 -8.98 1.13 -14.40
CA GLU A 79 -9.67 0.09 -13.62
C GLU A 79 -8.72 -0.68 -12.72
N ALA A 80 -7.51 -0.97 -13.19
CA ALA A 80 -6.52 -1.70 -12.40
C ALA A 80 -6.09 -0.92 -11.15
N TYR A 81 -5.84 0.38 -11.30
CA TYR A 81 -5.52 1.25 -10.17
C TYR A 81 -6.70 1.41 -9.20
N GLN A 82 -7.93 1.52 -9.71
CA GLN A 82 -9.12 1.55 -8.85
C GLN A 82 -9.28 0.26 -8.03
N VAL A 83 -9.01 -0.91 -8.66
CA VAL A 83 -9.07 -2.19 -7.93
C VAL A 83 -8.02 -2.21 -6.82
N VAL A 84 -6.79 -1.77 -7.08
CA VAL A 84 -5.75 -1.66 -6.03
C VAL A 84 -6.23 -0.74 -4.91
N SER A 85 -6.70 0.48 -5.22
CA SER A 85 -7.20 1.42 -4.22
C SER A 85 -8.31 0.82 -3.35
N ARG A 86 -9.28 0.11 -3.96
CA ARG A 86 -10.36 -0.57 -3.22
C ARG A 86 -9.84 -1.67 -2.31
N LEU A 87 -8.87 -2.46 -2.76
CA LEU A 87 -8.25 -3.50 -1.94
C LEU A 87 -7.51 -2.89 -0.74
N LEU A 88 -6.78 -1.79 -0.97
CA LEU A 88 -6.14 -1.05 0.12
C LEU A 88 -7.18 -0.53 1.12
N LEU A 89 -8.28 0.08 0.64
CA LEU A 89 -9.38 0.57 1.50
C LEU A 89 -10.08 -0.56 2.27
N GLU A 90 -10.25 -1.72 1.63
CA GLU A 90 -10.84 -2.90 2.28
C GLU A 90 -9.97 -3.42 3.42
N TRP A 91 -8.64 -3.42 3.26
CA TRP A 91 -7.75 -4.16 4.18
C TRP A 91 -6.97 -3.31 5.15
N ALA A 92 -6.78 -2.01 4.87
CA ALA A 92 -6.03 -1.15 5.78
C ALA A 92 -6.86 -0.74 7.00
N ASP A 93 -6.23 -0.78 8.17
CA ASP A 93 -6.79 -0.26 9.43
C ASP A 93 -6.56 1.25 9.56
N ALA A 94 -5.56 1.78 8.83
CA ALA A 94 -5.24 3.20 8.78
C ALA A 94 -4.50 3.54 7.49
N PHE A 95 -4.60 4.78 7.03
CA PHE A 95 -3.92 5.29 5.85
C PHE A 95 -2.91 6.37 6.17
N LEU A 96 -1.87 6.40 5.34
CA LEU A 96 -0.96 7.53 5.20
C LEU A 96 -1.00 7.97 3.74
N PHE A 97 -1.54 9.15 3.48
CA PHE A 97 -1.61 9.74 2.15
C PHE A 97 -0.54 10.84 2.00
N VAL A 98 0.09 10.88 0.84
CA VAL A 98 0.83 12.05 0.37
C VAL A 98 -0.05 12.72 -0.69
N TRP A 99 -0.57 13.91 -0.40
CA TRP A 99 -1.58 14.55 -1.24
C TRP A 99 -1.45 16.07 -1.20
N ASN A 100 -1.69 16.70 -2.34
CA ASN A 100 -1.59 18.16 -2.51
C ASN A 100 -2.94 18.89 -2.30
N GLY A 101 -3.99 18.18 -1.86
CA GLY A 101 -5.32 18.75 -1.64
C GLY A 101 -6.12 19.01 -2.92
N ARG A 102 -5.62 18.65 -4.12
CA ARG A 102 -6.34 18.87 -5.38
C ARG A 102 -7.33 17.75 -5.65
N PRO A 103 -8.44 18.04 -6.35
CA PRO A 103 -9.34 17.01 -6.84
C PRO A 103 -8.59 15.95 -7.65
N PRO A 104 -9.09 14.71 -7.72
CA PRO A 104 -8.47 13.65 -8.51
C PRO A 104 -8.44 14.05 -10.00
N GLU A 105 -7.30 13.84 -10.65
CA GLU A 105 -7.12 14.09 -12.09
C GLU A 105 -7.68 12.95 -12.96
N GLY A 106 -8.17 11.88 -12.32
CA GLY A 106 -8.74 10.69 -12.98
C GLY A 106 -9.23 9.66 -11.95
N ALA A 107 -9.87 8.61 -12.46
CA ALA A 107 -10.36 7.51 -11.66
C ALA A 107 -9.21 6.72 -11.00
N GLY A 108 -9.32 6.43 -9.71
CA GLY A 108 -8.29 5.71 -8.93
C GLY A 108 -7.16 6.61 -8.42
N GLY A 109 -7.27 7.94 -8.52
CA GLY A 109 -6.29 8.88 -8.01
C GLY A 109 -6.33 9.02 -6.47
N THR A 110 -5.25 9.58 -5.90
CA THR A 110 -5.11 9.76 -4.44
C THR A 110 -6.30 10.52 -3.83
N GLY A 111 -6.80 11.56 -4.49
CA GLY A 111 -7.93 12.36 -3.99
C GLY A 111 -9.21 11.54 -3.82
N GLU A 112 -9.55 10.66 -4.78
CA GLU A 112 -10.70 9.75 -4.68
C GLU A 112 -10.55 8.80 -3.49
N THR A 113 -9.38 8.18 -3.34
CA THR A 113 -9.09 7.25 -2.23
C THR A 113 -9.13 7.97 -0.87
N VAL A 114 -8.69 9.22 -0.80
CA VAL A 114 -8.77 10.08 0.40
C VAL A 114 -10.22 10.32 0.80
N ASP A 115 -11.09 10.66 -0.15
CA ASP A 115 -12.51 10.89 0.09
C ASP A 115 -13.22 9.60 0.53
N GLU A 116 -12.98 8.48 -0.15
CA GLU A 116 -13.54 7.18 0.23
C GLU A 116 -13.07 6.73 1.62
N ALA A 117 -11.78 6.91 1.96
CA ALA A 117 -11.27 6.59 3.30
C ALA A 117 -11.96 7.41 4.39
N ARG A 118 -12.23 8.71 4.11
CA ARG A 118 -12.96 9.58 5.03
C ARG A 118 -14.40 9.12 5.21
N ASP A 119 -15.11 8.83 4.13
CA ASP A 119 -16.51 8.40 4.16
C ASP A 119 -16.67 7.05 4.86
N LEU A 120 -15.69 6.17 4.75
CA LEU A 120 -15.61 4.91 5.50
C LEU A 120 -15.15 5.07 6.96
N GLY A 121 -14.79 6.29 7.39
CA GLY A 121 -14.28 6.56 8.72
C GLY A 121 -12.95 5.87 9.03
N ILE A 122 -12.13 5.59 8.01
CA ILE A 122 -10.82 4.95 8.21
C ILE A 122 -9.83 6.00 8.73
N PRO A 123 -9.12 5.73 9.83
CA PRO A 123 -8.08 6.63 10.33
C PRO A 123 -7.09 6.99 9.24
N SER A 124 -6.95 8.27 8.93
CA SER A 124 -6.15 8.73 7.81
C SER A 124 -5.32 9.94 8.18
N ARG A 125 -4.04 9.88 7.87
CA ARG A 125 -3.12 10.99 8.01
C ARG A 125 -2.67 11.45 6.64
N ILE A 126 -2.74 12.75 6.38
CA ILE A 126 -2.30 13.37 5.14
C ILE A 126 -0.97 14.07 5.37
N ILE A 127 -0.01 13.81 4.50
CA ILE A 127 1.21 14.58 4.34
C ILE A 127 0.98 15.49 3.14
N ASP A 128 1.02 16.80 3.36
CA ASP A 128 0.96 17.78 2.28
C ASP A 128 2.20 17.64 1.38
N ALA A 129 1.97 17.33 0.11
CA ALA A 129 3.04 17.15 -0.86
C ALA A 129 3.82 18.46 -1.13
N ALA A 130 3.21 19.63 -0.91
CA ALA A 130 3.84 20.93 -1.15
C ALA A 130 4.61 21.44 0.07
N GLY A 131 4.07 21.27 1.28
CA GLY A 131 4.63 21.83 2.51
C GLY A 131 5.20 20.80 3.47
N PHE A 132 5.10 19.50 3.17
CA PHE A 132 5.51 18.39 4.05
C PHE A 132 4.87 18.42 5.44
N ALA A 133 3.83 19.22 5.64
CA ALA A 133 3.04 19.24 6.88
C ALA A 133 2.19 17.97 6.95
N ALA A 134 2.08 17.38 8.13
CA ALA A 134 1.26 16.20 8.35
C ALA A 134 0.10 16.52 9.29
N SER A 135 -1.12 16.22 8.86
CA SER A 135 -2.34 16.43 9.64
C SER A 135 -3.22 15.18 9.66
N TRP A 136 -4.05 15.05 10.70
CA TRP A 136 -5.09 14.03 10.72
C TRP A 136 -6.30 14.53 9.91
N GLN A 137 -6.71 13.73 8.92
CA GLN A 137 -8.01 13.90 8.26
C GLN A 137 -9.10 13.19 9.07
N THR A 138 -8.84 11.94 9.42
CA THR A 138 -9.69 11.13 10.29
C THR A 138 -8.82 10.61 11.43
N PRO A 139 -8.86 11.22 12.63
CA PRO A 139 -8.05 10.76 13.75
C PRO A 139 -8.50 9.37 14.21
N PRO A 140 -7.59 8.54 14.74
CA PRO A 140 -7.96 7.25 15.31
C PRO A 140 -8.83 7.45 16.54
N GLU A 141 -9.94 6.72 16.61
CA GLU A 141 -10.76 6.69 17.81
C GLU A 141 -10.09 5.86 18.92
N PRO A 142 -10.06 6.34 20.17
CA PRO A 142 -9.55 5.57 21.28
C PRO A 142 -10.32 4.26 21.44
N GLY A 143 -9.59 3.13 21.47
CA GLY A 143 -10.19 1.80 21.63
C GLY A 143 -10.78 1.17 20.36
N ARG A 144 -10.70 1.83 19.21
CA ARG A 144 -11.09 1.21 17.93
C ARG A 144 -10.29 -0.07 17.71
N LYS A 145 -10.99 -1.17 17.48
CA LYS A 145 -10.36 -2.43 17.10
C LYS A 145 -9.92 -2.37 15.62
N ALA A 146 -8.82 -3.05 15.30
CA ALA A 146 -8.43 -3.28 13.92
C ALA A 146 -9.61 -3.88 13.12
N ARG A 147 -9.81 -3.43 11.89
CA ARG A 147 -10.91 -3.91 11.01
C ARG A 147 -10.72 -5.40 10.70
N HIS A 148 -9.47 -5.80 10.51
CA HIS A 148 -9.07 -7.16 10.19
C HIS A 148 -8.07 -7.63 11.24
N GLY A 149 -8.58 -8.16 12.35
CA GLY A 149 -7.74 -8.71 13.42
C GLY A 149 -7.20 -10.09 13.04
N PHE A 150 -6.23 -10.18 12.14
CA PHE A 150 -5.55 -11.45 11.89
C PHE A 150 -4.69 -11.81 13.10
N PRO A 151 -4.92 -12.99 13.74
CA PRO A 151 -4.21 -13.39 14.95
C PRO A 151 -2.71 -13.60 14.70
N SER A 152 -2.34 -13.95 13.48
CA SER A 152 -0.95 -14.17 13.09
C SER A 152 -0.67 -13.68 11.65
N ARG A 153 0.63 -13.50 11.36
CA ARG A 153 1.10 -13.22 10.01
C ARG A 153 0.77 -14.35 9.03
N ALA A 154 0.82 -15.60 9.48
CA ALA A 154 0.50 -16.75 8.65
C ALA A 154 -0.95 -16.72 8.20
N GLU A 155 -1.90 -16.51 9.11
CA GLU A 155 -3.32 -16.42 8.79
C GLU A 155 -3.66 -15.28 7.82
N LEU A 156 -2.98 -14.12 7.96
CA LEU A 156 -3.10 -13.05 6.97
C LEU A 156 -2.64 -13.50 5.57
N LEU A 157 -1.48 -14.17 5.48
CA LEU A 157 -0.96 -14.64 4.21
C LEU A 157 -1.85 -15.72 3.60
N ASP A 158 -2.33 -16.69 4.38
CA ASP A 158 -3.26 -17.73 3.94
C ASP A 158 -4.55 -17.10 3.41
N PHE A 159 -5.06 -16.07 4.08
CA PHE A 159 -6.24 -15.31 3.62
C PHE A 159 -5.98 -14.62 2.27
N LEU A 160 -4.81 -13.99 2.10
CA LEU A 160 -4.44 -13.32 0.87
C LEU A 160 -4.21 -14.33 -0.27
N ASP A 161 -3.51 -15.43 0.00
CA ASP A 161 -3.25 -16.48 -0.97
C ASP A 161 -4.56 -17.14 -1.48
N ALA A 162 -5.59 -17.21 -0.63
CA ALA A 162 -6.91 -17.67 -1.05
C ALA A 162 -7.67 -16.68 -1.95
N ARG A 163 -7.37 -15.39 -1.85
CA ARG A 163 -8.01 -14.32 -2.65
C ARG A 163 -7.30 -13.99 -3.94
N PHE A 164 -5.99 -14.21 -3.99
CA PHE A 164 -5.17 -13.90 -5.15
C PHE A 164 -4.70 -15.19 -5.84
N PRO A 165 -4.99 -15.37 -7.14
CA PRO A 165 -4.67 -16.60 -7.86
C PRO A 165 -3.17 -16.83 -8.06
N ALA A 166 -2.33 -15.81 -7.86
CA ALA A 166 -0.89 -15.92 -8.00
C ALA A 166 -0.15 -15.01 -7.02
N ARG A 167 0.51 -15.59 -6.06
CA ARG A 167 1.61 -14.97 -5.35
C ARG A 167 2.85 -15.01 -6.25
N LEU A 168 3.43 -13.83 -6.54
CA LEU A 168 4.48 -13.71 -7.55
C LEU A 168 5.85 -14.20 -7.09
N ASP A 169 6.09 -14.28 -5.78
CA ASP A 169 7.38 -14.72 -5.22
C ASP A 169 7.15 -15.70 -4.08
N GLY A 170 8.02 -16.69 -3.99
CA GLY A 170 8.12 -17.58 -2.83
C GLY A 170 8.48 -16.82 -1.55
N PRO A 171 8.46 -17.49 -0.38
CA PRO A 171 8.81 -16.87 0.88
C PRO A 171 10.23 -16.31 0.78
N ILE A 172 10.39 -15.07 1.24
CA ILE A 172 11.72 -14.45 1.39
C ILE A 172 12.50 -15.32 2.35
N ASP A 173 13.65 -15.81 1.90
CA ASP A 173 14.60 -16.50 2.75
C ASP A 173 15.06 -15.54 3.87
N PRO A 174 14.77 -15.81 5.14
CA PRO A 174 15.16 -14.93 6.25
C PRO A 174 16.69 -14.89 6.46
N ALA A 175 17.47 -15.66 5.70
CA ALA A 175 18.93 -15.73 5.83
C ALA A 175 19.68 -14.58 5.12
N HIS A 176 18.98 -13.68 4.38
CA HIS A 176 19.61 -12.56 3.66
C HIS A 176 19.13 -11.19 4.19
N GLY A 177 18.85 -11.06 5.46
CA GLY A 177 18.54 -9.81 6.15
C GLY A 177 19.64 -9.38 7.10
#